data_0a4d6a46c24b36afb17fd89c2712a368
#
_entry.id   0a4d6a46c24b36afb17fd89c2712a368
#
_cell.length_a   1.000
_cell.length_b   1.000
_cell.length_c   1.000
_cell.angle_alpha   90.00
_cell.angle_beta   90.00
_cell.angle_gamma   90.00
#
_symmetry.space_group_name_H-M   'P 1'
#
loop_
_entity.id
_entity.type
_entity.pdbx_description
1 polymer ?
#
loop_
_entity_poly.entity_id
_entity_poly.type
_entity_poly.pdbx_seq_one_letter_code
_entity_poly.pdbx_strand_id
1 'polypeptide(L)'
;MLRFFFVPYRLRIAGVFFALTVLASAAPPIKKDPVFATSADDPVLRGRIAALAPSVDPEEARRVAGIAFTIGRDLKREWKILWPPGLQNFLVNTGQRKGGLCFQFAERLLLRLSEPKWETLEFHWAESFERTASEHNVIVVTAKGQSFYQGIILDNWRYGGRLVWGAVVEDPHYKWHENKPQFAKVLNRRVPPDHSPSPAGSDVPAATVQER
;
A
#
# COMPACT_ATOMS: atom_id res chain seq x y z
N MET A 1 -32.55 89.13 -41.71
CA MET A 1 -32.83 88.55 -40.37
C MET A 1 -32.57 87.07 -40.43
N LEU A 2 -31.42 86.66 -39.96
CA LEU A 2 -30.99 85.26 -39.99
C LEU A 2 -31.14 84.69 -38.58
N ARG A 3 -32.02 83.67 -38.38
CA ARG A 3 -32.21 82.97 -37.10
C ARG A 3 -31.37 81.75 -37.10
N PHE A 4 -30.33 81.72 -36.26
CA PHE A 4 -29.55 80.51 -35.97
C PHE A 4 -30.29 79.62 -34.96
N PHE A 5 -30.63 78.41 -35.36
CA PHE A 5 -31.11 77.38 -34.45
C PHE A 5 -29.92 76.61 -33.80
N PHE A 6 -29.76 76.78 -32.51
CA PHE A 6 -28.83 75.97 -31.70
C PHE A 6 -29.50 74.66 -31.34
N VAL A 7 -28.91 73.54 -31.79
CA VAL A 7 -29.28 72.17 -31.38
C VAL A 7 -28.28 71.69 -30.30
N PRO A 8 -28.73 71.36 -29.06
CA PRO A 8 -27.83 70.89 -28.05
C PRO A 8 -27.51 69.44 -28.31
N TYR A 9 -26.21 69.12 -28.54
CA TYR A 9 -25.67 67.80 -28.69
C TYR A 9 -25.54 67.13 -27.29
N ARG A 10 -26.49 66.21 -26.94
CA ARG A 10 -26.41 65.46 -25.73
C ARG A 10 -25.40 64.25 -25.91
N LEU A 11 -24.18 64.39 -25.37
CA LEU A 11 -23.16 63.35 -25.31
C LEU A 11 -23.63 62.28 -24.34
N ARG A 12 -24.06 61.12 -24.86
CA ARG A 12 -24.33 59.94 -24.06
C ARG A 12 -23.01 59.22 -23.85
N ILE A 13 -22.43 59.38 -22.66
CA ILE A 13 -21.30 58.56 -22.21
C ILE A 13 -21.85 57.16 -21.86
N ALA A 14 -21.68 56.20 -22.77
CA ALA A 14 -21.92 54.80 -22.48
C ALA A 14 -20.75 54.28 -21.62
N GLY A 15 -21.01 54.14 -20.32
CA GLY A 15 -20.06 53.51 -19.41
C GLY A 15 -19.91 52.03 -19.74
N VAL A 16 -18.79 51.66 -20.31
CA VAL A 16 -18.40 50.26 -20.49
C VAL A 16 -17.88 49.74 -19.14
N PHE A 17 -18.74 49.03 -18.40
CA PHE A 17 -18.31 48.27 -17.23
C PHE A 17 -17.52 47.04 -17.71
N PHE A 18 -16.20 47.10 -17.63
CA PHE A 18 -15.34 45.95 -17.78
C PHE A 18 -15.43 45.12 -16.49
N ALA A 19 -16.28 44.11 -16.52
CA ALA A 19 -16.30 43.11 -15.45
C ALA A 19 -14.99 42.30 -15.50
N LEU A 20 -14.04 42.62 -14.62
CA LEU A 20 -12.81 41.86 -14.42
C LEU A 20 -13.18 40.56 -13.70
N THR A 21 -13.49 39.52 -14.46
CA THR A 21 -13.60 38.16 -13.92
C THR A 21 -12.20 37.69 -13.48
N VAL A 22 -11.91 37.82 -12.20
CA VAL A 22 -10.75 37.18 -11.58
C VAL A 22 -10.99 35.69 -11.64
N LEU A 23 -10.42 35.00 -12.65
CA LEU A 23 -10.25 33.57 -12.66
C LEU A 23 -9.34 33.24 -11.47
N ALA A 24 -9.95 32.80 -10.37
CA ALA A 24 -9.24 32.21 -9.27
C ALA A 24 -8.58 30.93 -9.83
N SER A 25 -7.31 31.05 -10.25
CA SER A 25 -6.49 29.90 -10.61
C SER A 25 -6.34 29.08 -9.33
N ALA A 26 -7.07 27.96 -9.25
CA ALA A 26 -6.85 26.99 -8.18
C ALA A 26 -5.37 26.58 -8.24
N ALA A 27 -4.63 26.86 -7.18
CA ALA A 27 -3.27 26.40 -7.07
C ALA A 27 -3.24 24.87 -7.31
N PRO A 28 -2.27 24.35 -8.07
CA PRO A 28 -2.17 22.92 -8.29
C PRO A 28 -2.11 22.21 -6.93
N PRO A 29 -2.77 21.03 -6.78
CA PRO A 29 -2.78 20.32 -5.53
C PRO A 29 -1.33 20.08 -5.10
N ILE A 30 -0.99 20.47 -3.87
CA ILE A 30 0.32 20.25 -3.28
C ILE A 30 0.52 18.73 -3.26
N LYS A 31 1.45 18.20 -4.07
CA LYS A 31 1.87 16.80 -3.96
C LYS A 31 2.44 16.63 -2.56
N LYS A 32 1.74 15.89 -1.71
CA LYS A 32 2.31 15.51 -0.42
C LYS A 32 3.56 14.70 -0.69
N ASP A 33 4.69 15.15 -0.17
CA ASP A 33 5.93 14.38 -0.25
C ASP A 33 5.76 13.04 0.45
N PRO A 34 6.39 11.97 -0.07
CA PRO A 34 6.32 10.65 0.55
C PRO A 34 6.94 10.70 1.96
N VAL A 35 6.22 10.14 2.94
CA VAL A 35 6.72 10.05 4.31
C VAL A 35 7.52 8.75 4.45
N PHE A 36 8.80 8.88 4.81
CA PHE A 36 9.70 7.75 4.99
C PHE A 36 9.87 7.43 6.48
N ALA A 37 9.87 6.14 6.80
CA ALA A 37 10.39 5.71 8.08
C ALA A 37 11.92 5.90 8.11
N THR A 38 12.43 6.48 9.19
CA THR A 38 13.85 6.83 9.35
C THR A 38 14.66 5.77 10.09
N SER A 39 13.99 4.93 10.90
CA SER A 39 14.61 3.87 11.70
C SER A 39 13.61 2.76 12.00
N ALA A 40 14.10 1.65 12.57
CA ALA A 40 13.25 0.57 13.07
C ALA A 40 12.38 1.00 14.27
N ASP A 41 12.79 2.03 14.97
CA ASP A 41 12.01 2.66 16.06
C ASP A 41 11.60 4.09 15.66
N ASP A 42 11.05 4.25 14.45
CA ASP A 42 10.59 5.55 13.96
C ASP A 42 9.43 6.08 14.81
N PRO A 43 9.64 7.21 15.56
CA PRO A 43 8.65 7.69 16.51
C PRO A 43 7.38 8.22 15.82
N VAL A 44 7.49 8.68 14.56
CA VAL A 44 6.34 9.22 13.82
C VAL A 44 5.47 8.08 13.31
N LEU A 45 6.05 7.06 12.68
CA LEU A 45 5.31 5.90 12.19
C LEU A 45 4.64 5.13 13.34
N ARG A 46 5.40 4.79 14.40
CA ARG A 46 4.82 4.10 15.56
C ARG A 46 3.69 4.89 16.23
N GLY A 47 3.87 6.22 16.36
CA GLY A 47 2.84 7.10 16.92
C GLY A 47 1.59 7.15 16.03
N ARG A 48 1.72 7.12 14.72
CA ARG A 48 0.59 7.07 13.77
C ARG A 48 -0.14 5.74 13.83
N ILE A 49 0.59 4.60 13.95
CA ILE A 49 -0.05 3.28 14.12
C ILE A 49 -0.77 3.21 15.47
N ALA A 50 -0.14 3.66 16.56
CA ALA A 50 -0.78 3.70 17.89
C ALA A 50 -2.04 4.57 17.91
N ALA A 51 -2.11 5.62 17.10
CA ALA A 51 -3.24 6.52 17.00
C ALA A 51 -4.39 6.01 16.10
N LEU A 52 -4.30 4.81 15.51
CA LEU A 52 -5.39 4.22 14.71
C LEU A 52 -6.66 4.05 15.54
N ALA A 53 -6.54 3.62 16.79
CA ALA A 53 -7.65 3.57 17.75
C ALA A 53 -7.10 3.63 19.18
N PRO A 54 -7.92 4.06 20.16
CA PRO A 54 -7.53 4.08 21.58
C PRO A 54 -7.18 2.69 22.15
N SER A 55 -7.64 1.62 21.52
CA SER A 55 -7.39 0.23 21.92
C SER A 55 -6.05 -0.31 21.41
N VAL A 56 -5.32 0.41 20.54
CA VAL A 56 -4.06 -0.07 19.99
C VAL A 56 -2.97 -0.07 21.06
N ASP A 57 -2.34 -1.23 21.25
CA ASP A 57 -1.17 -1.36 22.11
C ASP A 57 0.05 -0.64 21.47
N PRO A 58 0.64 0.35 22.15
CA PRO A 58 1.82 1.07 21.66
C PRO A 58 3.01 0.16 21.37
N GLU A 59 3.16 -0.96 22.09
CA GLU A 59 4.24 -1.91 21.85
C GLU A 59 3.99 -2.72 20.56
N GLU A 60 2.75 -3.10 20.26
CA GLU A 60 2.39 -3.67 18.96
C GLU A 60 2.68 -2.69 17.84
N ALA A 61 2.30 -1.42 17.99
CA ALA A 61 2.58 -0.38 17.01
C ALA A 61 4.09 -0.22 16.76
N ARG A 62 4.92 -0.24 17.80
CA ARG A 62 6.37 -0.19 17.72
C ARG A 62 6.92 -1.42 16.97
N ARG A 63 6.43 -2.61 17.28
CA ARG A 63 6.86 -3.87 16.61
C ARG A 63 6.51 -3.88 15.14
N VAL A 64 5.30 -3.43 14.75
CA VAL A 64 4.90 -3.33 13.34
C VAL A 64 5.82 -2.37 12.59
N ALA A 65 6.07 -1.17 13.12
CA ALA A 65 6.98 -0.20 12.50
C ALA A 65 8.39 -0.79 12.30
N GLY A 66 8.91 -1.47 13.33
CA GLY A 66 10.23 -2.12 13.31
C GLY A 66 10.33 -3.23 12.27
N ILE A 67 9.34 -4.12 12.19
CA ILE A 67 9.28 -5.19 11.21
C ILE A 67 9.22 -4.61 9.79
N ALA A 68 8.32 -3.66 9.54
CA ALA A 68 8.15 -3.07 8.22
C ALA A 68 9.42 -2.35 7.74
N PHE A 69 10.09 -1.62 8.60
CA PHE A 69 11.35 -0.96 8.28
C PHE A 69 12.47 -1.96 7.98
N THR A 70 12.62 -2.97 8.83
CA THR A 70 13.72 -3.93 8.76
C THR A 70 13.62 -4.80 7.52
N ILE A 71 12.42 -5.34 7.23
CA ILE A 71 12.22 -6.21 6.07
C ILE A 71 12.55 -5.50 4.75
N GLY A 72 12.20 -4.24 4.60
CA GLY A 72 12.52 -3.46 3.40
C GLY A 72 14.03 -3.38 3.15
N ARG A 73 14.80 -3.10 4.20
CA ARG A 73 16.26 -3.05 4.16
C ARG A 73 16.90 -4.41 3.85
N ASP A 74 16.38 -5.45 4.47
CA ASP A 74 16.90 -6.81 4.28
C ASP A 74 16.67 -7.31 2.86
N LEU A 75 15.46 -7.12 2.33
CA LEU A 75 15.13 -7.47 0.95
C LEU A 75 15.91 -6.65 -0.07
N LYS A 76 16.16 -5.36 0.22
CA LYS A 76 17.04 -4.54 -0.62
C LYS A 76 18.43 -5.16 -0.76
N ARG A 77 19.00 -5.67 0.34
CA ARG A 77 20.31 -6.33 0.34
C ARG A 77 20.25 -7.71 -0.33
N GLU A 78 19.27 -8.54 0.07
CA GLU A 78 19.07 -9.90 -0.45
C GLU A 78 18.91 -9.92 -1.97
N TRP A 79 18.03 -9.07 -2.50
CA TRP A 79 17.72 -9.03 -3.93
C TRP A 79 18.58 -8.06 -4.74
N LYS A 80 19.52 -7.37 -4.08
CA LYS A 80 20.39 -6.34 -4.70
C LYS A 80 19.58 -5.34 -5.49
N ILE A 81 18.57 -4.76 -4.83
CA ILE A 81 17.59 -3.85 -5.46
C ILE A 81 18.28 -2.62 -6.05
N LEU A 82 17.98 -2.36 -7.31
CA LEU A 82 18.35 -1.14 -8.02
C LEU A 82 17.14 -0.20 -8.11
N TRP A 83 17.42 1.07 -8.11
CA TRP A 83 16.43 2.11 -8.34
C TRP A 83 16.66 2.75 -9.72
N PRO A 84 15.65 3.13 -10.50
CA PRO A 84 14.20 3.10 -10.20
C PRO A 84 13.58 1.71 -10.29
N PRO A 85 12.38 1.50 -9.69
CA PRO A 85 11.71 0.19 -9.63
C PRO A 85 11.51 -0.47 -10.99
N GLY A 86 11.24 0.30 -12.04
CA GLY A 86 11.11 -0.21 -13.42
C GLY A 86 12.34 -0.96 -13.92
N LEU A 87 13.55 -0.50 -13.55
CA LEU A 87 14.79 -1.22 -13.87
C LEU A 87 14.87 -2.55 -13.13
N GLN A 88 14.51 -2.56 -11.83
CA GLN A 88 14.48 -3.80 -11.05
C GLN A 88 13.46 -4.79 -11.62
N ASN A 89 12.26 -4.33 -11.99
CA ASN A 89 11.23 -5.16 -12.60
C ASN A 89 11.73 -5.79 -13.91
N PHE A 90 12.40 -5.02 -14.77
CA PHE A 90 13.02 -5.54 -15.99
C PHE A 90 14.03 -6.64 -15.68
N LEU A 91 14.93 -6.44 -14.72
CA LEU A 91 15.96 -7.42 -14.35
C LEU A 91 15.37 -8.69 -13.75
N VAL A 92 14.26 -8.60 -12.99
CA VAL A 92 13.55 -9.76 -12.47
C VAL A 92 12.85 -10.52 -13.60
N ASN A 93 12.12 -9.82 -14.46
CA ASN A 93 11.37 -10.43 -15.56
C ASN A 93 12.26 -11.09 -16.62
N THR A 94 13.51 -10.63 -16.74
CA THR A 94 14.54 -11.25 -17.63
C THR A 94 15.39 -12.30 -16.91
N GLY A 95 15.07 -12.66 -15.67
CA GLY A 95 15.79 -13.70 -14.90
C GLY A 95 17.15 -13.28 -14.35
N GLN A 96 17.54 -12.01 -14.50
CA GLN A 96 18.82 -11.49 -14.00
C GLN A 96 18.80 -11.19 -12.48
N ARG A 97 17.61 -11.15 -11.87
CA ARG A 97 17.41 -10.95 -10.43
C ARG A 97 16.34 -11.92 -9.91
N LYS A 98 16.51 -12.37 -8.66
CA LYS A 98 15.61 -13.34 -8.03
C LYS A 98 14.35 -12.74 -7.45
N GLY A 99 14.34 -11.42 -7.21
CA GLY A 99 13.22 -10.75 -6.56
C GLY A 99 13.31 -9.22 -6.65
N GLY A 100 12.26 -8.55 -6.16
CA GLY A 100 12.17 -7.10 -6.14
C GLY A 100 10.91 -6.54 -6.79
N LEU A 101 9.95 -7.39 -7.15
CA LEU A 101 8.62 -6.96 -7.60
C LEU A 101 7.76 -6.51 -6.40
N CYS A 102 6.80 -5.63 -6.63
CA CYS A 102 5.96 -5.06 -5.57
C CYS A 102 5.26 -6.15 -4.75
N PHE A 103 4.62 -7.12 -5.40
CA PHE A 103 3.93 -8.22 -4.71
C PHE A 103 4.89 -9.09 -3.87
N GLN A 104 6.15 -9.24 -4.28
CA GLN A 104 7.14 -10.00 -3.51
C GLN A 104 7.52 -9.26 -2.21
N PHE A 105 7.65 -7.92 -2.25
CA PHE A 105 7.82 -7.12 -1.05
C PHE A 105 6.62 -7.23 -0.11
N ALA A 106 5.40 -7.10 -0.65
CA ALA A 106 4.17 -7.22 0.13
C ALA A 106 4.03 -8.62 0.75
N GLU A 107 4.30 -9.69 -0.01
CA GLU A 107 4.28 -11.08 0.46
C GLU A 107 5.26 -11.30 1.62
N ARG A 108 6.52 -10.88 1.46
CA ARG A 108 7.54 -11.05 2.48
C ARG A 108 7.23 -10.23 3.75
N LEU A 109 6.69 -9.03 3.59
CA LEU A 109 6.25 -8.21 4.73
C LEU A 109 5.07 -8.88 5.45
N LEU A 110 4.05 -9.33 4.72
CA LEU A 110 2.90 -10.01 5.32
C LEU A 110 3.32 -11.27 6.10
N LEU A 111 4.19 -12.09 5.52
CA LEU A 111 4.70 -13.29 6.19
C LEU A 111 5.42 -12.94 7.49
N ARG A 112 6.26 -11.90 7.51
CA ARG A 112 6.94 -11.46 8.74
C ARG A 112 5.97 -10.87 9.77
N LEU A 113 4.97 -10.11 9.34
CA LEU A 113 3.92 -9.60 10.21
C LEU A 113 3.00 -10.71 10.75
N SER A 114 2.87 -11.82 10.07
CA SER A 114 2.05 -12.96 10.53
C SER A 114 2.78 -13.92 11.49
N GLU A 115 4.06 -13.71 11.79
CA GLU A 115 4.80 -14.53 12.77
C GLU A 115 4.38 -14.26 14.22
N PRO A 116 4.26 -12.98 14.66
CA PRO A 116 3.79 -12.69 15.99
C PRO A 116 2.26 -12.79 16.10
N LYS A 117 1.78 -13.03 17.30
CA LYS A 117 0.36 -12.84 17.62
C LYS A 117 0.10 -11.35 17.87
N TRP A 118 -1.00 -10.84 17.32
CA TRP A 118 -1.46 -9.47 17.48
C TRP A 118 -2.81 -9.46 18.17
N GLU A 119 -2.96 -8.63 19.19
CA GLU A 119 -4.21 -8.51 19.96
C GLU A 119 -5.03 -7.29 19.52
N THR A 120 -4.35 -6.21 19.09
CA THR A 120 -4.98 -4.92 18.79
C THR A 120 -4.89 -4.47 17.36
N LEU A 121 -4.02 -5.09 16.57
CA LEU A 121 -3.78 -4.76 15.16
C LEU A 121 -4.17 -5.91 14.22
N GLU A 122 -4.53 -5.57 13.00
CA GLU A 122 -4.74 -6.51 11.89
C GLU A 122 -4.14 -5.98 10.59
N PHE A 123 -3.97 -6.88 9.62
CA PHE A 123 -3.30 -6.57 8.36
C PHE A 123 -4.18 -6.92 7.17
N HIS A 124 -3.96 -6.20 6.07
CA HIS A 124 -4.70 -6.38 4.83
C HIS A 124 -3.73 -6.35 3.66
N TRP A 125 -4.05 -7.10 2.61
CA TRP A 125 -3.41 -6.95 1.31
C TRP A 125 -4.12 -5.88 0.53
N ALA A 126 -3.39 -4.87 0.09
CA ALA A 126 -3.90 -3.79 -0.74
C ALA A 126 -3.29 -3.86 -2.14
N GLU A 127 -4.12 -3.58 -3.14
CA GLU A 127 -3.70 -3.46 -4.53
C GLU A 127 -4.29 -2.22 -5.19
N SER A 128 -3.60 -1.75 -6.22
CA SER A 128 -4.03 -0.65 -7.08
C SER A 128 -3.63 -0.96 -8.52
N PHE A 129 -4.44 -0.51 -9.50
CA PHE A 129 -4.27 -0.78 -10.92
C PHE A 129 -4.20 -2.28 -11.26
N GLU A 130 -5.05 -3.08 -10.66
CA GLU A 130 -5.07 -4.54 -10.76
C GLU A 130 -5.05 -5.00 -12.22
N ARG A 131 -4.28 -6.03 -12.50
CA ARG A 131 -4.15 -6.65 -13.83
C ARG A 131 -3.63 -5.71 -14.93
N THR A 132 -2.93 -4.64 -14.55
CA THR A 132 -2.23 -3.77 -15.50
C THR A 132 -0.72 -3.85 -15.30
N ALA A 133 0.05 -3.30 -16.23
CA ALA A 133 1.50 -3.17 -16.08
C ALA A 133 1.93 -2.23 -14.95
N SER A 134 0.99 -1.41 -14.42
CA SER A 134 1.19 -0.49 -13.32
C SER A 134 0.67 -1.03 -11.99
N GLU A 135 0.26 -2.31 -11.95
CA GLU A 135 -0.22 -2.94 -10.71
C GLU A 135 0.78 -2.74 -9.57
N HIS A 136 0.26 -2.35 -8.43
CA HIS A 136 1.05 -2.16 -7.22
C HIS A 136 0.37 -2.80 -6.02
N ASN A 137 1.17 -3.47 -5.17
CA ASN A 137 0.73 -4.23 -4.02
C ASN A 137 1.48 -3.76 -2.77
N VAL A 138 0.76 -3.59 -1.66
CA VAL A 138 1.32 -3.20 -0.36
C VAL A 138 0.56 -3.89 0.78
N ILE A 139 1.09 -3.78 1.99
CA ILE A 139 0.37 -4.17 3.20
C ILE A 139 -0.20 -2.93 3.88
N VAL A 140 -1.43 -3.06 4.38
CA VAL A 140 -2.10 -2.06 5.20
C VAL A 140 -2.23 -2.59 6.62
N VAL A 141 -1.96 -1.76 7.61
CA VAL A 141 -2.22 -2.02 9.02
C VAL A 141 -3.41 -1.20 9.49
N THR A 142 -4.34 -1.84 10.22
CA THR A 142 -5.48 -1.19 10.89
C THR A 142 -5.51 -1.58 12.36
N ALA A 143 -6.27 -0.84 13.17
CA ALA A 143 -6.72 -1.38 14.43
C ALA A 143 -7.72 -2.52 14.17
N LYS A 144 -7.76 -3.51 15.06
CA LYS A 144 -8.62 -4.69 14.93
C LYS A 144 -10.10 -4.30 14.81
N GLY A 145 -10.76 -4.79 13.76
CA GLY A 145 -12.16 -4.46 13.44
C GLY A 145 -12.36 -3.08 12.80
N GLN A 146 -11.30 -2.34 12.52
CA GLN A 146 -11.37 -1.05 11.84
C GLN A 146 -11.51 -1.24 10.32
N SER A 147 -12.13 -0.27 9.64
CA SER A 147 -12.21 -0.30 8.18
C SER A 147 -10.83 -0.21 7.53
N PHE A 148 -10.60 -1.00 6.47
CA PHE A 148 -9.42 -0.93 5.61
C PHE A 148 -9.02 0.49 5.22
N TYR A 149 -9.98 1.34 4.88
CA TYR A 149 -9.74 2.71 4.44
C TYR A 149 -9.26 3.67 5.54
N GLN A 150 -9.33 3.26 6.80
CA GLN A 150 -8.80 4.02 7.94
C GLN A 150 -7.35 3.61 8.28
N GLY A 151 -6.82 2.61 7.58
CA GLY A 151 -5.50 2.05 7.83
C GLY A 151 -4.34 2.89 7.29
N ILE A 152 -3.15 2.39 7.59
CA ILE A 152 -1.87 2.96 7.15
C ILE A 152 -1.21 1.98 6.18
N ILE A 153 -0.84 2.45 4.99
CA ILE A 153 -0.04 1.68 4.02
C ILE A 153 1.40 1.54 4.50
N LEU A 154 2.00 0.38 4.24
CA LEU A 154 3.40 0.05 4.49
C LEU A 154 4.01 -0.41 3.15
N ASP A 155 4.71 0.47 2.46
CA ASP A 155 5.23 0.24 1.11
C ASP A 155 6.75 0.25 1.09
N ASN A 156 7.35 -0.90 0.90
CA ASN A 156 8.79 -1.08 0.79
C ASN A 156 9.31 -1.06 -0.67
N TRP A 157 8.43 -1.17 -1.67
CA TRP A 157 8.84 -1.30 -3.06
C TRP A 157 9.09 0.04 -3.75
N ARG A 158 8.20 1.01 -3.57
CA ARG A 158 8.15 2.29 -4.30
C ARG A 158 9.50 3.03 -4.37
N TYR A 159 10.31 2.90 -3.34
CA TYR A 159 11.63 3.51 -3.23
C TYR A 159 12.75 2.49 -2.95
N GLY A 160 12.62 1.30 -3.54
CA GLY A 160 13.69 0.32 -3.56
C GLY A 160 14.15 -0.17 -2.19
N GLY A 161 13.23 -0.58 -1.34
CA GLY A 161 13.50 -1.09 0.00
C GLY A 161 13.48 -0.03 1.12
N ARG A 162 13.19 1.25 0.79
CA ARG A 162 12.89 2.28 1.79
C ARG A 162 11.39 2.24 2.11
N LEU A 163 11.06 2.10 3.38
CA LEU A 163 9.68 2.10 3.82
C LEU A 163 9.04 3.47 3.66
N VAL A 164 8.03 3.55 2.81
CA VAL A 164 7.09 4.67 2.68
C VAL A 164 5.80 4.27 3.38
N TRP A 165 5.18 5.21 4.06
CA TRP A 165 3.93 4.98 4.74
C TRP A 165 3.01 6.21 4.67
N GLY A 166 1.72 5.99 4.87
CA GLY A 166 0.71 7.04 4.87
C GLY A 166 -0.69 6.48 5.04
N ALA A 167 -1.69 7.34 5.22
CA ALA A 167 -3.08 6.89 5.27
C ALA A 167 -3.52 6.34 3.90
N VAL A 168 -4.29 5.24 3.90
CA VAL A 168 -4.82 4.59 2.69
C VAL A 168 -5.49 5.58 1.75
N VAL A 169 -6.32 6.49 2.31
CA VAL A 169 -7.12 7.46 1.54
C VAL A 169 -6.35 8.71 1.11
N GLU A 170 -5.14 8.89 1.62
CA GLU A 170 -4.34 10.09 1.35
C GLU A 170 -3.21 9.86 0.33
N ASP A 171 -3.06 8.65 -0.21
CA ASP A 171 -2.02 8.38 -1.20
C ASP A 171 -2.33 9.14 -2.51
N PRO A 172 -1.46 10.08 -2.95
CA PRO A 172 -1.74 10.89 -4.12
C PRO A 172 -1.57 10.16 -5.45
N HIS A 173 -0.97 8.96 -5.43
CA HIS A 173 -0.60 8.21 -6.64
C HIS A 173 -1.43 6.94 -6.84
N TYR A 174 -1.96 6.37 -5.76
CA TYR A 174 -2.62 5.06 -5.78
C TYR A 174 -3.99 5.14 -5.11
N LYS A 175 -4.97 4.51 -5.74
CA LYS A 175 -6.28 4.24 -5.14
C LYS A 175 -6.28 2.78 -4.71
N TRP A 176 -6.20 2.57 -3.42
CA TRP A 176 -6.04 1.25 -2.83
C TRP A 176 -7.37 0.52 -2.67
N HIS A 177 -7.37 -0.77 -2.98
CA HIS A 177 -8.47 -1.69 -2.76
C HIS A 177 -7.97 -2.89 -1.95
N GLU A 178 -8.82 -3.40 -1.06
CA GLU A 178 -8.49 -4.58 -0.28
C GLU A 178 -8.65 -5.85 -1.13
N ASN A 179 -7.63 -6.73 -1.15
CA ASN A 179 -7.69 -8.04 -1.79
C ASN A 179 -7.59 -9.17 -0.75
N LYS A 180 -8.76 -9.52 -0.15
CA LYS A 180 -8.88 -10.62 0.82
C LYS A 180 -8.48 -12.00 0.24
N PRO A 181 -8.85 -12.36 -1.00
CA PRO A 181 -8.39 -13.60 -1.62
C PRO A 181 -6.87 -13.73 -1.71
N GLN A 182 -6.17 -12.65 -2.11
CA GLN A 182 -4.71 -12.67 -2.19
C GLN A 182 -4.07 -12.76 -0.80
N PHE A 183 -4.61 -12.04 0.19
CA PHE A 183 -4.19 -12.14 1.59
C PHE A 183 -4.25 -13.59 2.09
N ALA A 184 -5.41 -14.24 1.94
CA ALA A 184 -5.60 -15.63 2.32
C ALA A 184 -4.67 -16.59 1.57
N LYS A 185 -4.48 -16.39 0.26
CA LYS A 185 -3.58 -17.20 -0.58
C LYS A 185 -2.14 -17.15 -0.09
N VAL A 186 -1.64 -15.99 0.33
CA VAL A 186 -0.28 -15.83 0.86
C VAL A 186 -0.13 -16.57 2.17
N LEU A 187 -1.06 -16.41 3.10
CA LEU A 187 -0.99 -17.07 4.41
C LEU A 187 -1.14 -18.57 4.31
N ASN A 188 -2.01 -19.08 3.44
CA ASN A 188 -2.22 -20.53 3.23
C ASN A 188 -0.99 -21.23 2.64
N ARG A 189 -0.16 -20.55 1.84
CA ARG A 189 1.12 -21.10 1.36
C ARG A 189 2.15 -21.37 2.49
N ARG A 190 1.98 -20.70 3.62
CA ARG A 190 2.85 -20.88 4.80
C ARG A 190 2.54 -22.14 5.57
N VAL A 191 1.30 -22.66 5.50
CA VAL A 191 0.91 -23.92 6.11
C VAL A 191 1.34 -25.04 5.13
N PRO A 192 2.34 -25.89 5.45
CA PRO A 192 2.62 -27.07 4.65
C PRO A 192 1.31 -27.87 4.53
N PRO A 193 1.02 -28.52 3.38
CA PRO A 193 -0.09 -29.44 3.32
C PRO A 193 0.10 -30.45 4.44
N ASP A 194 -0.95 -30.62 5.25
CA ASP A 194 -0.95 -31.59 6.35
C ASP A 194 -0.64 -32.96 5.77
N HIS A 195 0.58 -33.43 5.97
CA HIS A 195 0.97 -34.81 5.75
C HIS A 195 0.51 -35.62 6.95
N SER A 196 -0.79 -35.61 7.24
CA SER A 196 -1.37 -36.67 8.07
C SER A 196 -1.08 -37.99 7.33
N PRO A 197 -0.32 -38.92 7.93
CA PRO A 197 -0.13 -40.21 7.30
C PRO A 197 -1.50 -40.83 7.11
N SER A 198 -1.82 -41.16 5.87
CA SER A 198 -3.00 -41.95 5.55
C SER A 198 -3.02 -43.17 6.49
N PRO A 199 -4.14 -43.48 7.17
CA PRO A 199 -4.17 -44.66 8.02
C PRO A 199 -3.79 -45.87 7.16
N ALA A 200 -2.64 -46.47 7.50
CA ALA A 200 -2.17 -47.69 6.83
C ALA A 200 -3.27 -48.71 6.90
N GLY A 201 -3.79 -49.06 5.73
CA GLY A 201 -4.78 -50.11 5.57
C GLY A 201 -4.27 -51.39 6.20
N SER A 202 -4.93 -51.83 7.26
CA SER A 202 -4.80 -53.13 7.87
C SER A 202 -5.51 -54.12 6.97
N ASP A 203 -4.83 -54.62 5.93
CA ASP A 203 -5.20 -55.85 5.23
C ASP A 203 -3.95 -56.73 5.09
N VAL A 204 -3.70 -57.50 6.13
CA VAL A 204 -2.87 -58.70 6.08
C VAL A 204 -3.82 -59.87 5.86
N PRO A 205 -3.85 -60.51 4.71
CA PRO A 205 -4.56 -61.76 4.55
C PRO A 205 -3.81 -62.86 5.30
N ALA A 206 -4.50 -63.54 6.19
CA ALA A 206 -4.03 -64.71 6.88
C ALA A 206 -3.60 -65.78 5.88
N ALA A 207 -2.33 -66.13 5.86
CA ALA A 207 -1.81 -67.31 5.14
C ALA A 207 -2.28 -68.56 5.83
N THR A 208 -3.14 -69.30 5.17
CA THR A 208 -3.55 -70.66 5.57
C THR A 208 -2.37 -71.59 5.36
N VAL A 209 -1.83 -72.11 6.47
CA VAL A 209 -0.93 -73.23 6.46
C VAL A 209 -1.77 -74.47 6.19
N GLN A 210 -1.48 -75.15 5.11
CA GLN A 210 -2.03 -76.48 4.84
C GLN A 210 -0.86 -77.47 4.89
N GLU A 211 -0.90 -78.34 5.93
CA GLU A 211 -0.10 -79.53 6.03
C GLU A 211 -0.42 -80.55 4.95
N ARG A 212 0.60 -81.07 4.26
CA ARG A 212 0.83 -82.44 3.93
C ARG A 212 2.27 -82.59 3.39
#